data_d291679abfa2ec84be873db50a240f44
#
_entry.id   d291679abfa2ec84be873db50a240f44
#
_cell.length_a   1.000
_cell.length_b   1.000
_cell.length_c   1.000
_cell.angle_alpha   90.00
_cell.angle_beta   90.00
_cell.angle_gamma   90.00
#
_symmetry.space_group_name_H-M   'P 1'
#
loop_
_entity.id
_entity.type
_entity.pdbx_description
1 polymer ?
#
loop_
_entity_poly.entity_id
_entity_poly.type
_entity_poly.pdbx_seq_one_letter_code
_entity_poly.pdbx_strand_id
1 'polypeptide(L)'
;LTFKAHTVNQDQRTSLDLTPDRSLHLGNKFSLSFDIKLREELHTYGYVFRIISDDTSSCLDFISYQLRSRFNFILNKGSSIVENVDFIDSTQIVKDEWIKIRLDFTEQGIKISVNEATQMMRHSFKDFNSLSFLFGSNRHPKYYTTDVPPVSLRNIELYNQDGRIIRCWKLALHNRKGETMDEV
;
A
#
# COMPACT_ATOMS: atom_id res chain seq x y z
N LEU A 1 8.62 -0.29 10.39
CA LEU A 1 8.77 -1.65 9.86
C LEU A 1 9.70 -1.64 8.65
N THR A 2 10.73 -2.46 8.66
CA THR A 2 11.63 -2.65 7.52
C THR A 2 11.27 -3.93 6.79
N PHE A 3 10.98 -3.84 5.50
CA PHE A 3 10.61 -5.01 4.72
C PHE A 3 11.83 -5.91 4.44
N LYS A 4 11.70 -7.19 4.77
CA LYS A 4 12.59 -8.22 4.27
C LYS A 4 12.16 -8.51 2.83
N ALA A 5 13.00 -8.12 1.88
CA ALA A 5 12.73 -8.19 0.45
C ALA A 5 13.41 -9.41 -0.20
N HIS A 6 14.02 -9.24 -1.36
CA HIS A 6 14.64 -10.33 -2.13
C HIS A 6 15.96 -10.86 -1.56
N THR A 7 16.49 -10.24 -0.51
CA THR A 7 17.68 -10.73 0.21
C THR A 7 17.42 -11.98 1.06
N VAL A 8 16.16 -12.36 1.23
CA VAL A 8 15.74 -13.58 1.95
C VAL A 8 14.86 -14.45 1.07
N ASN A 9 14.66 -15.70 1.49
CA ASN A 9 13.76 -16.63 0.81
C ASN A 9 12.32 -16.09 0.78
N GLN A 10 11.52 -16.53 -0.18
CA GLN A 10 10.17 -16.02 -0.41
C GLN A 10 9.24 -16.14 0.80
N ASP A 11 9.36 -17.22 1.57
CA ASP A 11 8.59 -17.51 2.78
C ASP A 11 8.98 -16.63 3.97
N GLN A 12 10.14 -15.98 3.91
CA GLN A 12 10.69 -15.10 4.94
C GLN A 12 10.48 -13.60 4.62
N ARG A 13 9.97 -13.28 3.43
CA ARG A 13 9.70 -11.89 3.03
C ARG A 13 8.57 -11.30 3.86
N THR A 14 8.66 -10.00 4.10
CA THR A 14 7.68 -9.32 4.95
C THR A 14 6.28 -9.42 4.35
N SER A 15 5.35 -9.87 5.19
CA SER A 15 3.92 -9.88 4.95
C SER A 15 3.24 -9.19 6.13
N LEU A 16 2.47 -8.15 5.87
CA LEU A 16 1.71 -7.43 6.90
C LEU A 16 0.26 -7.31 6.42
N ASP A 17 -0.62 -8.02 7.09
CA ASP A 17 -2.06 -7.91 6.91
C ASP A 17 -2.63 -7.01 8.00
N LEU A 18 -3.20 -5.87 7.61
CA LEU A 18 -3.85 -4.95 8.55
C LEU A 18 -5.30 -5.34 8.87
N THR A 19 -5.81 -6.37 8.21
CA THR A 19 -7.20 -6.84 8.31
C THR A 19 -7.29 -8.35 8.47
N PRO A 20 -6.49 -8.97 9.35
CA PRO A 20 -6.35 -10.44 9.39
C PRO A 20 -7.63 -11.18 9.74
N ASP A 21 -8.49 -10.57 10.57
CA ASP A 21 -9.71 -11.21 11.04
C ASP A 21 -10.92 -10.94 10.13
N ARG A 22 -10.95 -9.74 9.55
CA ARG A 22 -12.02 -9.31 8.64
C ARG A 22 -11.65 -8.02 7.92
N SER A 23 -12.16 -7.86 6.71
CA SER A 23 -12.08 -6.62 5.94
C SER A 23 -12.73 -5.42 6.67
N LEU A 24 -12.24 -4.21 6.41
CA LEU A 24 -12.76 -2.98 7.01
C LEU A 24 -13.88 -2.40 6.16
N HIS A 25 -15.02 -2.11 6.81
CA HIS A 25 -16.12 -1.41 6.18
C HIS A 25 -15.89 0.10 6.27
N LEU A 26 -15.58 0.75 5.15
CA LEU A 26 -15.13 2.14 5.11
C LEU A 26 -16.09 3.09 4.38
N GLY A 27 -17.11 2.57 3.70
CA GLY A 27 -17.97 3.36 2.84
C GLY A 27 -17.23 3.87 1.59
N ASN A 28 -17.83 4.84 0.88
CA ASN A 28 -17.33 5.31 -0.41
C ASN A 28 -16.29 6.44 -0.31
N LYS A 29 -16.04 6.96 0.88
CA LYS A 29 -15.10 8.06 1.12
C LYS A 29 -14.25 7.76 2.34
N PHE A 30 -12.96 7.61 2.11
CA PHE A 30 -11.96 7.43 3.16
C PHE A 30 -10.59 7.81 2.63
N SER A 31 -9.61 7.92 3.50
CA SER A 31 -8.22 8.15 3.08
C SER A 31 -7.27 7.20 3.79
N LEU A 32 -6.25 6.75 3.07
CA LEU A 32 -5.11 6.00 3.60
C LEU A 32 -3.86 6.87 3.47
N SER A 33 -3.08 7.01 4.55
CA SER A 33 -1.80 7.71 4.53
C SER A 33 -0.72 6.86 5.20
N PHE A 34 0.51 6.91 4.69
CA PHE A 34 1.67 6.28 5.30
C PHE A 34 2.96 6.92 4.78
N ASP A 35 4.06 6.70 5.51
CA ASP A 35 5.38 7.09 5.05
C ASP A 35 6.14 5.86 4.57
N ILE A 36 6.82 5.98 3.43
CA ILE A 36 7.69 4.96 2.85
C ILE A 36 9.10 5.52 2.69
N LYS A 37 10.11 4.68 2.91
CA LYS A 37 11.51 5.00 2.61
C LYS A 37 12.11 3.90 1.75
N LEU A 38 12.64 4.27 0.59
CA LEU A 38 13.36 3.35 -0.30
C LEU A 38 14.74 3.06 0.28
N ARG A 39 15.18 1.79 0.22
CA ARG A 39 16.51 1.37 0.65
C ARG A 39 17.33 0.88 -0.56
N GLU A 40 18.65 1.05 -0.49
CA GLU A 40 19.53 0.49 -1.52
C GLU A 40 19.65 -1.04 -1.38
N GLU A 41 19.13 -1.76 -2.36
CA GLU A 41 19.31 -3.21 -2.53
C GLU A 41 19.36 -3.56 -4.03
N LEU A 42 19.90 -4.73 -4.35
CA LEU A 42 20.06 -5.18 -5.73
C LEU A 42 18.74 -5.39 -6.47
N HIS A 43 17.71 -5.83 -5.75
CA HIS A 43 16.38 -6.05 -6.31
C HIS A 43 15.45 -4.89 -5.95
N THR A 44 14.87 -4.30 -6.95
CA THR A 44 14.30 -2.97 -6.90
C THR A 44 12.84 -2.92 -7.34
N TYR A 45 12.20 -4.06 -7.51
CA TYR A 45 10.80 -4.22 -7.88
C TYR A 45 10.02 -4.91 -6.77
N GLY A 46 8.79 -4.49 -6.57
CA GLY A 46 7.85 -5.26 -5.75
C GLY A 46 6.60 -4.48 -5.38
N TYR A 47 5.64 -5.21 -4.84
CA TYR A 47 4.39 -4.67 -4.35
C TYR A 47 4.57 -4.12 -2.94
N VAL A 48 4.38 -2.82 -2.78
CA VAL A 48 4.38 -2.16 -1.47
C VAL A 48 3.11 -2.54 -0.73
N PHE A 49 1.95 -2.39 -1.39
CA PHE A 49 0.67 -2.85 -0.86
C PHE A 49 -0.31 -3.31 -1.96
N ARG A 50 -1.36 -3.98 -1.49
CA ARG A 50 -2.60 -4.28 -2.21
C ARG A 50 -3.79 -3.95 -1.33
N ILE A 51 -4.77 -3.28 -1.90
CA ILE A 51 -6.10 -3.08 -1.32
C ILE A 51 -7.08 -3.89 -2.16
N ILE A 52 -7.79 -4.83 -1.53
CA ILE A 52 -8.64 -5.80 -2.23
C ILE A 52 -10.06 -5.67 -1.71
N SER A 53 -11.05 -5.61 -2.63
CA SER A 53 -12.47 -5.67 -2.27
C SER A 53 -12.86 -7.05 -1.78
N ASP A 54 -13.84 -7.15 -0.86
CA ASP A 54 -14.32 -8.40 -0.29
C ASP A 54 -14.71 -9.45 -1.32
N ASP A 55 -15.43 -9.01 -2.37
CA ASP A 55 -15.84 -9.85 -3.47
C ASP A 55 -14.70 -10.22 -4.41
N THR A 56 -13.49 -9.75 -4.11
CA THR A 56 -12.29 -9.94 -4.93
C THR A 56 -12.41 -9.45 -6.38
N SER A 57 -13.41 -8.63 -6.68
CA SER A 57 -13.63 -8.09 -8.02
C SER A 57 -12.67 -6.97 -8.38
N SER A 58 -12.16 -6.26 -7.39
CA SER A 58 -11.28 -5.09 -7.56
C SER A 58 -10.06 -5.16 -6.66
N CYS A 59 -8.94 -4.68 -7.19
CA CYS A 59 -7.67 -4.59 -6.45
C CYS A 59 -6.93 -3.32 -6.87
N LEU A 60 -6.47 -2.54 -5.90
CA LEU A 60 -5.52 -1.46 -6.10
C LEU A 60 -4.13 -1.92 -5.67
N ASP A 61 -3.20 -1.96 -6.59
CA ASP A 61 -1.79 -2.27 -6.36
C ASP A 61 -0.96 -0.99 -6.28
N PHE A 62 -0.05 -0.92 -5.33
CA PHE A 62 1.06 0.03 -5.33
C PHE A 62 2.38 -0.71 -5.52
N ILE A 63 3.08 -0.40 -6.59
CA ILE A 63 4.32 -1.04 -7.00
C ILE A 63 5.46 -0.02 -6.96
N SER A 64 6.58 -0.43 -6.39
CA SER A 64 7.82 0.35 -6.39
C SER A 64 8.83 -0.24 -7.40
N TYR A 65 9.39 0.63 -8.24
CA TYR A 65 10.48 0.34 -9.19
C TYR A 65 11.68 1.22 -8.85
N GLN A 66 12.46 0.86 -7.87
CA GLN A 66 13.50 1.73 -7.31
C GLN A 66 14.61 2.14 -8.29
N LEU A 67 15.00 1.26 -9.22
CA LEU A 67 16.00 1.60 -10.24
C LEU A 67 15.60 2.81 -11.10
N ARG A 68 14.32 3.09 -11.19
CA ARG A 68 13.76 4.15 -12.01
C ARG A 68 13.17 5.30 -11.19
N SER A 69 13.31 5.27 -9.86
CA SER A 69 12.59 6.18 -8.95
C SER A 69 11.12 6.32 -9.35
N ARG A 70 10.43 5.17 -9.53
CA ARG A 70 9.09 5.12 -10.06
C ARG A 70 8.15 4.43 -9.09
N PHE A 71 7.01 5.06 -8.82
CA PHE A 71 5.87 4.49 -8.13
C PHE A 71 4.72 4.33 -9.12
N ASN A 72 4.15 3.13 -9.18
CA ASN A 72 3.04 2.83 -10.05
C ASN A 72 1.85 2.35 -9.22
N PHE A 73 0.70 2.97 -9.44
CA PHE A 73 -0.58 2.58 -8.84
C PHE A 73 -1.47 2.01 -9.92
N ILE A 74 -1.95 0.79 -9.75
CA ILE A 74 -2.71 0.04 -10.76
C ILE A 74 -4.04 -0.38 -10.16
N LEU A 75 -5.14 0.09 -10.75
CA LEU A 75 -6.47 -0.39 -10.42
C LEU A 75 -6.88 -1.51 -11.38
N ASN A 76 -7.14 -2.67 -10.80
CA ASN A 76 -7.60 -3.86 -11.52
C ASN A 76 -9.06 -4.14 -11.20
N LYS A 77 -9.82 -4.58 -12.22
CA LYS A 77 -11.15 -5.18 -12.06
C LYS A 77 -11.17 -6.55 -12.72
N GLY A 78 -11.37 -7.59 -11.89
CA GLY A 78 -11.17 -8.95 -12.35
C GLY A 78 -9.72 -9.18 -12.78
N SER A 79 -9.52 -9.62 -14.03
CA SER A 79 -8.21 -9.81 -14.66
C SER A 79 -7.72 -8.63 -15.50
N SER A 80 -8.49 -7.54 -15.56
CA SER A 80 -8.19 -6.41 -16.45
C SER A 80 -7.69 -5.21 -15.66
N ILE A 81 -6.62 -4.57 -16.17
CA ILE A 81 -6.20 -3.25 -15.71
C ILE A 81 -7.22 -2.23 -16.21
N VAL A 82 -7.84 -1.49 -15.30
CA VAL A 82 -8.79 -0.44 -15.60
C VAL A 82 -8.09 0.90 -15.77
N GLU A 83 -7.14 1.17 -14.89
CA GLU A 83 -6.39 2.41 -14.89
C GLU A 83 -5.04 2.21 -14.21
N ASN A 84 -4.05 2.98 -14.65
CA ASN A 84 -2.79 3.08 -13.95
C ASN A 84 -2.33 4.55 -13.86
N VAL A 85 -1.57 4.85 -12.81
CA VAL A 85 -0.99 6.16 -12.57
C VAL A 85 0.46 5.97 -12.15
N ASP A 86 1.36 6.69 -12.80
CA ASP A 86 2.80 6.64 -12.55
C ASP A 86 3.32 7.95 -11.97
N PHE A 87 4.12 7.84 -10.93
CA PHE A 87 4.98 8.91 -10.45
C PHE A 87 6.43 8.56 -10.81
N ILE A 88 7.06 9.40 -11.64
CA ILE A 88 8.40 9.19 -12.21
C ILE A 88 9.31 10.41 -11.90
N ASP A 89 9.05 11.10 -10.84
CA ASP A 89 9.83 12.28 -10.47
C ASP A 89 10.89 11.92 -9.44
N SER A 90 12.16 11.95 -9.85
CA SER A 90 13.29 11.68 -8.96
C SER A 90 13.47 12.75 -7.87
N THR A 91 12.86 13.93 -8.01
CA THR A 91 12.89 14.95 -6.97
C THR A 91 11.92 14.67 -5.84
N GLN A 92 10.86 13.92 -6.13
CA GLN A 92 9.85 13.51 -5.15
C GLN A 92 10.11 12.10 -4.58
N ILE A 93 10.81 11.25 -5.33
CA ILE A 93 11.11 9.86 -4.95
C ILE A 93 12.62 9.74 -4.70
N VAL A 94 13.05 10.24 -3.55
CA VAL A 94 14.46 10.26 -3.13
C VAL A 94 14.75 9.03 -2.26
N LYS A 95 15.86 8.34 -2.54
CA LYS A 95 16.33 7.23 -1.72
C LYS A 95 16.75 7.72 -0.33
N ASP A 96 16.56 6.85 0.64
CA ASP A 96 16.87 7.08 2.05
C ASP A 96 16.15 8.26 2.72
N GLU A 97 15.22 8.91 2.01
CA GLU A 97 14.30 9.89 2.56
C GLU A 97 12.90 9.30 2.79
N TRP A 98 12.18 9.83 3.78
CA TRP A 98 10.80 9.48 4.01
C TRP A 98 9.89 10.23 3.04
N ILE A 99 9.14 9.46 2.28
CA ILE A 99 8.19 9.91 1.26
C ILE A 99 6.80 9.68 1.81
N LYS A 100 6.00 10.73 1.88
CA LYS A 100 4.61 10.61 2.31
C LYS A 100 3.73 10.18 1.13
N ILE A 101 3.00 9.11 1.33
CA ILE A 101 1.98 8.61 0.40
C ILE A 101 0.61 8.87 1.01
N ARG A 102 -0.31 9.39 0.20
CA ARG A 102 -1.71 9.56 0.58
C ARG A 102 -2.62 9.19 -0.57
N LEU A 103 -3.66 8.44 -0.24
CA LEU A 103 -4.72 8.00 -1.14
C LEU A 103 -6.04 8.49 -0.59
N ASP A 104 -6.72 9.37 -1.32
CA ASP A 104 -8.07 9.84 -0.97
C ASP A 104 -9.07 9.18 -1.92
N PHE A 105 -9.86 8.26 -1.38
CA PHE A 105 -10.91 7.56 -2.10
C PHE A 105 -12.19 8.39 -2.07
N THR A 106 -12.78 8.60 -3.24
CA THR A 106 -14.01 9.37 -3.42
C THR A 106 -14.91 8.68 -4.44
N GLU A 107 -16.14 9.15 -4.58
CA GLU A 107 -17.07 8.69 -5.63
C GLU A 107 -16.58 9.01 -7.05
N GLN A 108 -15.71 10.01 -7.19
CA GLN A 108 -15.19 10.49 -8.46
C GLN A 108 -13.89 9.77 -8.88
N GLY A 109 -13.26 9.02 -7.98
CA GLY A 109 -12.00 8.33 -8.23
C GLY A 109 -11.08 8.32 -7.01
N ILE A 110 -9.80 8.07 -7.24
CA ILE A 110 -8.77 8.00 -6.21
C ILE A 110 -7.73 9.09 -6.47
N LYS A 111 -7.66 10.08 -5.58
CA LYS A 111 -6.59 11.06 -5.59
C LYS A 111 -5.38 10.45 -4.90
N ILE A 112 -4.24 10.41 -5.60
CA ILE A 112 -2.98 9.85 -5.11
C ILE A 112 -1.98 10.98 -4.97
N SER A 113 -1.36 11.09 -3.80
CA SER A 113 -0.32 12.07 -3.51
C SER A 113 0.98 11.36 -3.11
N VAL A 114 2.09 11.79 -3.70
CA VAL A 114 3.47 11.40 -3.37
C VAL A 114 4.20 12.67 -2.99
N ASN A 115 4.42 12.89 -1.71
CA ASN A 115 4.79 14.19 -1.15
C ASN A 115 3.83 15.29 -1.65
N GLU A 116 4.34 16.29 -2.39
CA GLU A 116 3.55 17.38 -2.94
C GLU A 116 2.95 17.08 -4.32
N ALA A 117 3.48 16.07 -5.04
CA ALA A 117 2.98 15.68 -6.34
C ALA A 117 1.64 14.93 -6.20
N THR A 118 0.69 15.26 -7.05
CA THR A 118 -0.66 14.68 -7.00
C THR A 118 -1.12 14.26 -8.39
N GLN A 119 -1.73 13.08 -8.47
CA GLN A 119 -2.40 12.57 -9.66
C GLN A 119 -3.78 11.99 -9.30
N MET A 120 -4.65 11.86 -10.30
CA MET A 120 -6.01 11.39 -10.12
C MET A 120 -6.27 10.15 -10.97
N MET A 121 -6.66 9.05 -10.34
CA MET A 121 -7.37 7.96 -11.01
C MET A 121 -8.83 8.34 -11.12
N ARG A 122 -9.40 8.24 -12.32
CA ARG A 122 -10.82 8.57 -12.60
C ARG A 122 -11.78 7.46 -12.19
N HIS A 123 -11.23 6.29 -11.86
CA HIS A 123 -11.98 5.15 -11.37
C HIS A 123 -11.66 4.92 -9.91
N SER A 124 -12.61 4.36 -9.19
CA SER A 124 -12.47 3.95 -7.80
C SER A 124 -13.08 2.57 -7.62
N PHE A 125 -12.93 2.02 -6.44
CA PHE A 125 -13.77 0.90 -6.04
C PHE A 125 -15.23 1.36 -6.07
N LYS A 126 -16.09 0.64 -6.79
CA LYS A 126 -17.53 0.86 -6.79
C LYS A 126 -18.20 -0.29 -6.04
N ASP A 127 -19.20 0.05 -5.27
CA ASP A 127 -20.09 -0.93 -4.62
C ASP A 127 -19.35 -1.91 -3.68
N PHE A 128 -18.23 -1.50 -3.08
CA PHE A 128 -17.56 -2.30 -2.08
C PHE A 128 -18.09 -1.99 -0.67
N ASN A 129 -18.34 -3.06 0.07
CA ASN A 129 -18.76 -2.94 1.46
C ASN A 129 -17.56 -2.96 2.41
N SER A 130 -16.51 -3.69 2.06
CA SER A 130 -15.33 -3.86 2.89
C SER A 130 -14.06 -4.08 2.07
N LEU A 131 -12.92 -3.73 2.66
CA LEU A 131 -11.60 -3.81 2.03
C LEU A 131 -10.60 -4.53 2.92
N SER A 132 -9.72 -5.31 2.30
CA SER A 132 -8.52 -5.88 2.91
C SER A 132 -7.29 -5.07 2.51
N PHE A 133 -6.38 -4.85 3.48
CA PHE A 133 -5.16 -4.07 3.31
C PHE A 133 -3.94 -4.96 3.57
N LEU A 134 -3.22 -5.30 2.51
CA LEU A 134 -2.08 -6.22 2.52
C LEU A 134 -0.82 -5.49 2.09
N PHE A 135 0.21 -5.47 2.92
CA PHE A 135 1.51 -4.87 2.61
C PHE A 135 2.59 -5.93 2.43
N GLY A 136 3.41 -5.79 1.39
CA GLY A 136 4.47 -6.73 1.04
C GLY A 136 3.95 -8.03 0.44
N SER A 137 4.54 -9.18 0.82
CA SER A 137 4.10 -10.49 0.33
C SER A 137 2.74 -10.85 0.89
N ASN A 138 1.94 -11.56 0.11
CA ASN A 138 0.65 -12.06 0.57
C ASN A 138 0.32 -13.39 -0.09
N ARG A 139 -0.54 -14.17 0.56
CA ARG A 139 -1.03 -15.48 0.08
C ARG A 139 -2.48 -15.43 -0.38
N HIS A 140 -2.98 -14.26 -0.73
CA HIS A 140 -4.36 -14.13 -1.21
C HIS A 140 -4.57 -14.97 -2.47
N PRO A 141 -5.60 -15.84 -2.55
CA PRO A 141 -5.73 -16.83 -3.63
C PRO A 141 -5.69 -16.24 -5.05
N LYS A 142 -6.28 -15.06 -5.23
CA LYS A 142 -6.37 -14.38 -6.53
C LYS A 142 -5.24 -13.38 -6.76
N TYR A 143 -4.69 -12.80 -5.70
CA TYR A 143 -3.74 -11.69 -5.76
C TYR A 143 -2.43 -12.04 -5.04
N TYR A 144 -2.00 -13.28 -5.14
CA TYR A 144 -0.76 -13.76 -4.55
C TYR A 144 0.45 -12.99 -5.07
N THR A 145 1.38 -12.64 -4.18
CA THR A 145 2.71 -12.14 -4.54
C THR A 145 3.74 -12.44 -3.48
N THR A 146 4.97 -12.68 -3.94
CA THR A 146 6.18 -12.71 -3.11
C THR A 146 7.17 -11.62 -3.50
N ASP A 147 6.83 -10.77 -4.46
CA ASP A 147 7.69 -9.66 -4.89
C ASP A 147 7.51 -8.49 -3.94
N VAL A 148 8.48 -8.36 -3.03
CA VAL A 148 8.50 -7.36 -1.97
C VAL A 148 9.64 -6.39 -2.22
N PRO A 149 9.39 -5.07 -2.33
CA PRO A 149 10.44 -4.09 -2.53
C PRO A 149 11.23 -3.86 -1.24
N PRO A 150 12.51 -3.46 -1.33
CA PRO A 150 13.32 -3.12 -0.17
C PRO A 150 12.96 -1.74 0.37
N VAL A 151 11.88 -1.65 1.13
CA VAL A 151 11.37 -0.41 1.71
C VAL A 151 11.28 -0.48 3.22
N SER A 152 11.22 0.69 3.85
CA SER A 152 10.77 0.86 5.23
C SER A 152 9.42 1.58 5.24
N LEU A 153 8.56 1.22 6.18
CA LEU A 153 7.19 1.70 6.30
C LEU A 153 6.95 2.18 7.74
N ARG A 154 6.20 3.27 7.91
CA ARG A 154 5.76 3.79 9.20
C ARG A 154 4.48 4.62 9.06
N ASN A 155 3.87 4.95 10.19
CA ASN A 155 2.76 5.90 10.29
C ASN A 155 1.60 5.58 9.34
N ILE A 156 1.13 4.34 9.34
CA ILE A 156 -0.06 3.99 8.55
C ILE A 156 -1.28 4.53 9.30
N GLU A 157 -2.03 5.38 8.63
CA GLU A 157 -3.21 6.03 9.17
C GLU A 157 -4.38 5.91 8.20
N LEU A 158 -5.53 5.53 8.72
CA LEU A 158 -6.79 5.43 7.99
C LEU A 158 -7.76 6.48 8.52
N TYR A 159 -8.36 7.23 7.61
CA TYR A 159 -9.27 8.32 7.92
C TYR A 159 -10.65 8.04 7.34
N ASN A 160 -11.69 8.42 8.08
CA ASN A 160 -13.06 8.41 7.56
C ASN A 160 -13.32 9.59 6.62
N GLN A 161 -14.55 9.68 6.11
CA GLN A 161 -14.98 10.75 5.22
C GLN A 161 -14.89 12.16 5.83
N ASP A 162 -14.92 12.28 7.17
CA ASP A 162 -14.83 13.56 7.89
C ASP A 162 -13.38 13.95 8.20
N GLY A 163 -12.40 13.16 7.73
CA GLY A 163 -10.99 13.39 7.98
C GLY A 163 -10.53 13.01 9.38
N ARG A 164 -11.32 12.24 10.13
CA ARG A 164 -10.94 11.74 11.46
C ARG A 164 -10.21 10.41 11.31
N ILE A 165 -9.11 10.24 12.08
CA ILE A 165 -8.38 8.97 12.16
C ILE A 165 -9.29 7.93 12.81
N ILE A 166 -9.49 6.81 12.10
CA ILE A 166 -10.24 5.65 12.58
C ILE A 166 -9.34 4.46 12.91
N ARG A 167 -8.12 4.43 12.36
CA ARG A 167 -7.06 3.47 12.69
C ARG A 167 -5.70 4.14 12.52
N CYS A 168 -4.75 3.77 13.38
CA CYS A 168 -3.36 4.20 13.29
C CYS A 168 -2.44 3.03 13.67
N TRP A 169 -1.51 2.70 12.76
CA TRP A 169 -0.49 1.66 12.97
C TRP A 169 0.88 2.33 12.93
N LYS A 170 1.44 2.64 14.09
CA LYS A 170 2.74 3.32 14.17
C LYS A 170 3.90 2.46 13.71
N LEU A 171 3.77 1.13 13.77
CA LEU A 171 4.77 0.14 13.38
C LEU A 171 6.13 0.31 14.09
N ALA A 172 6.14 0.96 15.25
CA ALA A 172 7.35 1.27 16.02
C ALA A 172 7.70 0.17 17.03
N LEU A 173 6.71 -0.62 17.44
CA LEU A 173 6.86 -1.66 18.45
C LEU A 173 6.95 -3.04 17.78
N HIS A 174 7.85 -3.86 18.31
CA HIS A 174 7.98 -5.26 17.94
C HIS A 174 7.87 -6.11 19.19
N ASN A 175 7.15 -7.21 19.14
CA ASN A 175 7.21 -8.20 20.20
C ASN A 175 8.57 -8.94 20.21
N ARG A 176 8.80 -9.81 21.19
CA ARG A 176 10.05 -10.59 21.30
C ARG A 176 10.30 -11.54 20.11
N LYS A 177 9.28 -11.81 19.30
CA LYS A 177 9.37 -12.64 18.08
C LYS A 177 9.61 -11.78 16.83
N GLY A 178 9.67 -10.46 16.94
CA GLY A 178 9.84 -9.53 15.82
C GLY A 178 8.54 -9.19 15.09
N GLU A 179 7.40 -9.58 15.62
CA GLU A 179 6.10 -9.19 15.08
C GLU A 179 5.80 -7.74 15.47
N THR A 180 5.37 -6.94 14.50
CA THR A 180 4.96 -5.55 14.73
C THR A 180 3.60 -5.54 15.41
N MET A 181 3.46 -4.77 16.48
CA MET A 181 2.22 -4.62 17.22
C MET A 181 1.61 -3.24 16.96
N ASP A 182 0.29 -3.19 16.88
CA ASP A 182 -0.47 -1.94 16.83
C ASP A 182 -0.51 -1.32 18.23
N GLU A 183 -0.38 0.00 18.30
CA GLU A 183 -0.88 0.76 19.45
C GLU A 183 -2.37 1.05 19.18
N VAL A 184 -3.23 0.39 19.94
CA VAL A 184 -4.68 0.63 19.91
C VAL A 184 -5.00 1.91 20.69
#